data_04a8e7ee7479fc422cd786d6a8042df1
#
_entry.id   04a8e7ee7479fc422cd786d6a8042df1
#
_cell.length_a   1.000
_cell.length_b   1.000
_cell.length_c   1.000
_cell.angle_alpha   90.00
_cell.angle_beta   90.00
_cell.angle_gamma   90.00
#
_symmetry.space_group_name_H-M   'P 1'
#
loop_
_entity.id
_entity.type
_entity.pdbx_description
1 polymer ?
#
loop_
_entity_poly.entity_id
_entity_poly.type
_entity_poly.pdbx_seq_one_letter_code
_entity_poly.pdbx_strand_id
1 'polypeptide(L)'
;MGLCVAATTGTIVAWIACGTLCFCYTRLIDGRNKKIWLLTLFLLALTGCIYTRTWADAVAVLGMLLLWLAIKVHTDGKYHPTWKDRPDGRYVRSAAPIAVITPFIMPDRCGANILFDESVEITELDRYVRAKRRAGMPSFGMTHAIIAAYVRTVAKYPAVNRFVAGQRIYARDEDIAVCMTVKKEMTKDSPDTVIKVHFHPGDTIQEVYDKFNAAVLSAKDEMENSGVDDAAGILTSTPRLVLRFVVWLVKLLDYFGIAPKFLLELSPFHGSVYLTSMGSLGIKPVYHHLYDFGTVPAFIAFGRKRRAEEVHDGEIVERKYMDLRFNLDERICDGFYYASVIKYFLRLLAHPEILDIPPETIEKDIP
;
A
#
# COMPACT_ATOMS: atom_id res chain seq x y z
N MET A 1 -54.62 -21.06 -18.46
CA MET A 1 -53.21 -21.17 -18.81
C MET A 1 -52.72 -20.07 -19.77
N GLY A 2 -53.47 -19.72 -20.82
CA GLY A 2 -53.07 -18.68 -21.79
C GLY A 2 -53.00 -17.25 -21.25
N LEU A 3 -53.87 -16.85 -20.33
CA LEU A 3 -53.86 -15.51 -19.72
C LEU A 3 -52.63 -15.28 -18.78
N CYS A 4 -52.18 -16.31 -18.08
CA CYS A 4 -50.94 -16.20 -17.25
C CYS A 4 -49.69 -16.10 -18.11
N VAL A 5 -49.62 -16.77 -19.26
CA VAL A 5 -48.47 -16.70 -20.17
C VAL A 5 -48.44 -15.33 -20.87
N ALA A 6 -49.57 -14.76 -21.25
CA ALA A 6 -49.65 -13.43 -21.84
C ALA A 6 -49.28 -12.32 -20.83
N ALA A 7 -49.68 -12.45 -19.56
CA ALA A 7 -49.29 -11.51 -18.50
C ALA A 7 -47.79 -11.57 -18.19
N THR A 8 -47.20 -12.75 -18.17
CA THR A 8 -45.73 -12.91 -17.94
C THR A 8 -44.92 -12.40 -19.12
N THR A 9 -45.34 -12.58 -20.36
CA THR A 9 -44.66 -12.06 -21.55
C THR A 9 -44.74 -10.54 -21.61
N GLY A 10 -45.91 -9.96 -21.28
CA GLY A 10 -46.09 -8.51 -21.21
C GLY A 10 -45.19 -7.85 -20.13
N THR A 11 -45.06 -8.47 -18.96
CA THR A 11 -44.19 -8.02 -17.88
C THR A 11 -42.71 -8.09 -18.28
N ILE A 12 -42.26 -9.16 -18.92
CA ILE A 12 -40.88 -9.30 -19.40
C ILE A 12 -40.54 -8.22 -20.43
N VAL A 13 -41.39 -7.97 -21.40
CA VAL A 13 -41.20 -6.92 -22.41
C VAL A 13 -41.18 -5.54 -21.77
N ALA A 14 -42.07 -5.27 -20.82
CA ALA A 14 -42.09 -4.00 -20.09
C ALA A 14 -40.78 -3.77 -19.28
N TRP A 15 -40.26 -4.79 -18.63
CA TRP A 15 -39.02 -4.71 -17.88
C TRP A 15 -37.79 -4.56 -18.79
N ILE A 16 -37.73 -5.23 -19.94
CA ILE A 16 -36.67 -5.06 -20.93
C ILE A 16 -36.71 -3.63 -21.51
N ALA A 17 -37.90 -3.13 -21.87
CA ALA A 17 -38.06 -1.76 -22.37
C ALA A 17 -37.66 -0.72 -21.31
N CYS A 18 -38.08 -0.91 -20.06
CA CYS A 18 -37.73 -0.03 -18.95
C CYS A 18 -36.22 -0.06 -18.66
N GLY A 19 -35.61 -1.25 -18.67
CA GLY A 19 -34.15 -1.40 -18.51
C GLY A 19 -33.36 -0.75 -19.64
N THR A 20 -33.84 -0.89 -20.89
CA THR A 20 -33.20 -0.25 -22.07
C THR A 20 -33.36 1.26 -22.03
N LEU A 21 -34.54 1.78 -21.70
CA LEU A 21 -34.74 3.23 -21.49
C LEU A 21 -33.87 3.79 -20.36
N CYS A 22 -33.79 3.09 -19.25
CA CYS A 22 -32.90 3.46 -18.14
C CYS A 22 -31.44 3.46 -18.58
N PHE A 23 -30.99 2.45 -19.33
CA PHE A 23 -29.62 2.38 -19.85
C PHE A 23 -29.32 3.54 -20.82
N CYS A 24 -30.22 3.84 -21.75
CA CYS A 24 -30.09 4.98 -22.66
C CYS A 24 -30.11 6.32 -21.92
N TYR A 25 -31.02 6.48 -20.97
CA TYR A 25 -31.14 7.70 -20.15
C TYR A 25 -29.91 7.89 -19.22
N THR A 26 -29.34 6.81 -18.72
CA THR A 26 -28.13 6.87 -17.88
C THR A 26 -26.87 7.31 -18.62
N ARG A 27 -26.85 7.35 -19.95
CA ARG A 27 -25.74 7.96 -20.70
C ARG A 27 -25.78 9.50 -20.72
N LEU A 28 -26.93 10.09 -20.41
CA LEU A 28 -27.17 11.54 -20.47
C LEU A 28 -27.08 12.24 -19.09
N ILE A 29 -27.03 11.49 -17.99
CA ILE A 29 -27.07 12.01 -16.63
C ILE A 29 -25.77 11.71 -15.88
N ASP A 30 -25.39 12.59 -14.97
CA ASP A 30 -24.25 12.42 -14.07
C ASP A 30 -24.29 11.12 -13.24
N GLY A 31 -23.11 10.51 -13.01
CA GLY A 31 -22.98 9.17 -12.41
C GLY A 31 -23.64 8.98 -11.04
N ARG A 32 -23.72 10.03 -10.21
CA ARG A 32 -24.37 10.00 -8.90
C ARG A 32 -25.89 9.94 -9.04
N ASN A 33 -26.44 10.76 -9.91
CA ASN A 33 -27.87 10.80 -10.21
C ASN A 33 -28.35 9.49 -10.86
N LYS A 34 -27.50 8.87 -11.73
CA LYS A 34 -27.74 7.54 -12.29
C LYS A 34 -27.97 6.49 -11.21
N LYS A 35 -27.12 6.47 -10.18
CA LYS A 35 -27.24 5.50 -9.08
C LYS A 35 -28.48 5.70 -8.26
N ILE A 36 -28.87 6.95 -8.01
CA ILE A 36 -30.10 7.28 -7.28
C ILE A 36 -31.34 6.82 -8.08
N TRP A 37 -31.38 7.14 -9.36
CA TRP A 37 -32.50 6.71 -10.24
C TRP A 37 -32.60 5.19 -10.34
N LEU A 38 -31.50 4.48 -10.52
CA LEU A 38 -31.51 3.02 -10.57
C LEU A 38 -31.90 2.40 -9.23
N LEU A 39 -31.51 2.99 -8.10
CA LEU A 39 -31.97 2.54 -6.79
C LEU A 39 -33.48 2.73 -6.63
N THR A 40 -34.01 3.88 -7.09
CA THR A 40 -35.45 4.15 -7.05
C THR A 40 -36.22 3.13 -7.90
N LEU A 41 -35.75 2.85 -9.13
CA LEU A 41 -36.34 1.85 -10.01
C LEU A 41 -36.24 0.42 -9.44
N PHE A 42 -35.10 0.09 -8.82
CA PHE A 42 -34.92 -1.17 -8.11
C PHE A 42 -35.93 -1.33 -6.97
N LEU A 43 -36.14 -0.28 -6.16
CA LEU A 43 -37.13 -0.32 -5.08
C LEU A 43 -38.56 -0.46 -5.60
N LEU A 44 -38.91 0.22 -6.71
CA LEU A 44 -40.20 0.07 -7.38
C LEU A 44 -40.39 -1.33 -7.95
N ALA A 45 -39.35 -1.90 -8.58
CA ALA A 45 -39.38 -3.25 -9.10
C ALA A 45 -39.52 -4.30 -7.99
N LEU A 46 -38.79 -4.09 -6.86
CA LEU A 46 -38.88 -4.94 -5.68
C LEU A 46 -40.30 -4.94 -5.09
N THR A 47 -40.93 -3.75 -5.02
CA THR A 47 -42.33 -3.62 -4.56
C THR A 47 -43.26 -4.35 -5.50
N GLY A 48 -43.09 -4.22 -6.82
CA GLY A 48 -43.84 -4.97 -7.84
C GLY A 48 -43.66 -6.48 -7.68
N CYS A 49 -42.43 -6.94 -7.50
CA CYS A 49 -42.10 -8.35 -7.29
C CYS A 49 -42.78 -8.95 -6.04
N ILE A 50 -42.84 -8.21 -4.95
CA ILE A 50 -43.51 -8.62 -3.71
C ILE A 50 -45.03 -8.74 -3.94
N TYR A 51 -45.61 -7.86 -4.76
CA TYR A 51 -47.02 -7.84 -5.04
C TYR A 51 -47.45 -8.95 -6.05
N THR A 52 -46.71 -9.09 -7.15
CA THR A 52 -47.03 -10.02 -8.24
C THR A 52 -46.56 -11.46 -7.99
N ARG A 53 -45.50 -11.62 -7.18
CA ARG A 53 -44.86 -12.91 -6.84
C ARG A 53 -44.47 -13.75 -8.08
N THR A 54 -44.05 -13.08 -9.16
CA THR A 54 -43.57 -13.78 -10.36
C THR A 54 -42.04 -13.90 -10.38
N TRP A 55 -41.55 -15.01 -10.91
CA TRP A 55 -40.10 -15.22 -11.08
C TRP A 55 -39.50 -14.24 -12.10
N ALA A 56 -40.25 -13.76 -13.06
CA ALA A 56 -39.82 -12.78 -14.06
C ALA A 56 -39.45 -11.43 -13.42
N ASP A 57 -40.25 -10.99 -12.44
CA ASP A 57 -39.98 -9.77 -11.69
C ASP A 57 -38.72 -9.94 -10.81
N ALA A 58 -38.48 -11.12 -10.24
CA ALA A 58 -37.27 -11.42 -9.49
C ALA A 58 -35.99 -11.34 -10.37
N VAL A 59 -36.07 -11.86 -11.62
CA VAL A 59 -34.98 -11.75 -12.59
C VAL A 59 -34.71 -10.29 -12.99
N ALA A 60 -35.80 -9.51 -13.21
CA ALA A 60 -35.67 -8.08 -13.52
C ALA A 60 -35.03 -7.28 -12.37
N VAL A 61 -35.45 -7.57 -11.13
CA VAL A 61 -34.84 -6.97 -9.92
C VAL A 61 -33.37 -7.29 -9.83
N LEU A 62 -32.97 -8.55 -10.03
CA LEU A 62 -31.58 -8.98 -10.04
C LEU A 62 -30.80 -8.29 -11.16
N GLY A 63 -31.36 -8.21 -12.37
CA GLY A 63 -30.75 -7.52 -13.51
C GLY A 63 -30.51 -6.03 -13.24
N MET A 64 -31.45 -5.33 -12.62
CA MET A 64 -31.29 -3.94 -12.22
C MET A 64 -30.22 -3.76 -11.13
N LEU A 65 -30.15 -4.68 -10.17
CA LEU A 65 -29.14 -4.68 -9.15
C LEU A 65 -27.72 -4.84 -9.76
N LEU A 66 -27.56 -5.78 -10.68
CA LEU A 66 -26.30 -6.00 -11.38
C LEU A 66 -25.91 -4.79 -12.23
N LEU A 67 -26.86 -4.16 -12.91
CA LEU A 67 -26.66 -2.92 -13.66
C LEU A 67 -26.24 -1.78 -12.74
N TRP A 68 -26.88 -1.64 -11.59
CA TRP A 68 -26.52 -0.63 -10.59
C TRP A 68 -25.09 -0.82 -10.05
N LEU A 69 -24.70 -2.07 -9.81
CA LEU A 69 -23.34 -2.40 -9.38
C LEU A 69 -22.29 -2.13 -10.48
N ALA A 70 -22.66 -2.32 -11.75
CA ALA A 70 -21.77 -2.12 -12.90
C ALA A 70 -21.53 -0.65 -13.25
N ILE A 71 -22.41 0.28 -12.83
CA ILE A 71 -22.24 1.70 -13.16
C ILE A 71 -21.10 2.31 -12.39
N LYS A 72 -20.07 2.73 -13.12
CA LYS A 72 -18.99 3.56 -12.58
C LYS A 72 -19.46 5.00 -12.44
N VAL A 73 -19.30 5.58 -11.27
CA VAL A 73 -19.51 7.02 -11.04
C VAL A 73 -18.35 7.77 -11.69
N HIS A 74 -18.65 8.64 -12.64
CA HIS A 74 -17.65 9.56 -13.17
C HIS A 74 -17.35 10.62 -12.10
N THR A 75 -16.10 10.73 -11.68
CA THR A 75 -15.68 11.74 -10.70
C THR A 75 -15.16 12.96 -11.47
N ASP A 76 -15.40 14.13 -10.92
CA ASP A 76 -14.91 15.44 -11.40
C ASP A 76 -13.40 15.64 -11.18
N GLY A 77 -12.65 14.56 -11.01
CA GLY A 77 -11.22 14.57 -10.66
C GLY A 77 -10.94 14.90 -9.20
N LYS A 78 -11.97 15.21 -8.40
CA LYS A 78 -11.83 15.46 -6.96
C LYS A 78 -12.11 14.17 -6.18
N TYR A 79 -11.30 13.95 -5.15
CA TYR A 79 -11.54 12.85 -4.22
C TYR A 79 -12.76 13.15 -3.33
N HIS A 80 -13.69 12.22 -3.31
CA HIS A 80 -14.80 12.21 -2.35
C HIS A 80 -14.75 10.91 -1.55
N PRO A 81 -14.65 10.96 -0.21
CA PRO A 81 -14.64 9.77 0.63
C PRO A 81 -15.86 8.90 0.38
N THR A 82 -15.65 7.58 0.34
CA THR A 82 -16.73 6.61 0.15
C THR A 82 -16.62 5.47 1.15
N TRP A 83 -17.72 4.73 1.31
CA TRP A 83 -17.76 3.50 2.11
C TRP A 83 -16.79 2.39 1.61
N LYS A 84 -16.21 2.55 0.43
CA LYS A 84 -15.21 1.63 -0.13
C LYS A 84 -13.79 1.95 0.32
N ASP A 85 -13.58 3.11 0.91
CA ASP A 85 -12.28 3.50 1.43
C ASP A 85 -12.02 2.76 2.74
N ARG A 86 -10.75 2.52 2.99
CA ARG A 86 -10.25 1.84 4.19
C ARG A 86 -9.78 2.87 5.21
N PRO A 87 -9.67 2.51 6.50
CA PRO A 87 -9.07 3.41 7.50
C PRO A 87 -7.60 3.77 7.21
N ASP A 88 -6.89 2.93 6.42
CA ASP A 88 -5.48 3.07 6.07
C ASP A 88 -5.24 3.38 4.59
N GLY A 89 -6.28 3.68 3.81
CA GLY A 89 -6.09 4.04 2.41
C GLY A 89 -7.36 4.30 1.61
N ARG A 90 -7.24 5.18 0.64
CA ARG A 90 -8.28 5.55 -0.31
C ARG A 90 -8.36 4.53 -1.46
N TYR A 91 -9.56 4.08 -1.82
CA TYR A 91 -9.77 3.21 -2.98
C TYR A 91 -9.47 3.94 -4.30
N VAL A 92 -8.52 3.41 -5.10
CA VAL A 92 -8.16 3.96 -6.41
C VAL A 92 -9.22 3.57 -7.44
N ARG A 93 -10.02 4.54 -7.90
CA ARG A 93 -11.20 4.30 -8.75
C ARG A 93 -10.90 4.41 -10.23
N SER A 94 -9.90 5.21 -10.59
CA SER A 94 -9.52 5.49 -11.98
C SER A 94 -8.35 4.63 -12.47
N ALA A 95 -8.04 3.53 -11.74
CA ALA A 95 -7.03 2.58 -12.17
C ALA A 95 -7.35 2.01 -13.57
N ALA A 96 -6.33 1.81 -14.39
CA ALA A 96 -6.46 1.21 -15.71
C ALA A 96 -7.12 -0.18 -15.62
N PRO A 97 -7.91 -0.61 -16.62
CA PRO A 97 -8.63 -1.89 -16.57
C PRO A 97 -7.71 -3.09 -16.27
N ILE A 98 -6.51 -3.10 -16.81
CA ILE A 98 -5.54 -4.18 -16.56
C ILE A 98 -5.12 -4.19 -15.08
N ALA A 99 -4.84 -3.05 -14.48
CA ALA A 99 -4.47 -2.94 -13.07
C ALA A 99 -5.59 -3.41 -12.14
N VAL A 100 -6.86 -3.20 -12.52
CA VAL A 100 -8.02 -3.70 -11.76
C VAL A 100 -8.12 -5.23 -11.79
N ILE A 101 -7.72 -5.85 -12.90
CA ILE A 101 -7.79 -7.32 -13.10
C ILE A 101 -6.58 -8.02 -12.49
N THR A 102 -5.42 -7.39 -12.49
CA THR A 102 -4.15 -7.96 -12.02
C THR A 102 -4.23 -8.60 -10.62
N PRO A 103 -4.87 -8.01 -9.58
CA PRO A 103 -5.02 -8.64 -8.27
C PRO A 103 -5.85 -9.93 -8.26
N PHE A 104 -6.63 -10.21 -9.31
CA PHE A 104 -7.36 -11.47 -9.46
C PHE A 104 -6.51 -12.54 -10.16
N ILE A 105 -5.63 -12.12 -11.08
CA ILE A 105 -4.69 -13.01 -11.79
C ILE A 105 -3.54 -13.40 -10.85
N MET A 106 -3.06 -12.45 -10.06
CA MET A 106 -2.01 -12.65 -9.05
C MET A 106 -2.60 -12.38 -7.65
N PRO A 107 -3.28 -13.38 -7.03
CA PRO A 107 -3.99 -13.16 -5.76
C PRO A 107 -3.03 -12.98 -4.58
N ASP A 108 -1.88 -13.64 -4.61
CA ASP A 108 -0.89 -13.65 -3.53
C ASP A 108 0.20 -12.62 -3.79
N ARG A 109 0.62 -11.93 -2.73
CA ARG A 109 1.66 -10.90 -2.82
C ARG A 109 3.03 -11.51 -3.12
N CYS A 110 3.33 -12.66 -2.51
CA CYS A 110 4.54 -13.40 -2.81
C CYS A 110 4.63 -13.84 -4.28
N GLY A 111 3.50 -14.15 -4.91
CA GLY A 111 3.45 -14.52 -6.34
C GLY A 111 3.56 -13.30 -7.28
N ALA A 112 3.33 -12.09 -6.76
CA ALA A 112 3.35 -10.84 -7.53
C ALA A 112 4.65 -10.04 -7.32
N ASN A 113 5.73 -10.69 -6.90
CA ASN A 113 7.00 -10.03 -6.62
C ASN A 113 7.77 -9.65 -7.87
N ILE A 114 8.20 -8.39 -7.97
CA ILE A 114 9.30 -7.98 -8.85
C ILE A 114 10.55 -7.71 -8.00
N LEU A 115 11.68 -8.26 -8.44
CA LEU A 115 12.96 -8.16 -7.76
C LEU A 115 13.90 -7.26 -8.55
N PHE A 116 14.45 -6.25 -7.90
CA PHE A 116 15.49 -5.39 -8.47
C PHE A 116 16.76 -5.46 -7.63
N ASP A 117 17.89 -5.49 -8.34
CA ASP A 117 19.25 -5.51 -7.80
C ASP A 117 19.99 -4.26 -8.26
N GLU A 118 20.31 -3.38 -7.33
CA GLU A 118 21.01 -2.15 -7.62
C GLU A 118 22.25 -1.97 -6.75
N SER A 119 23.29 -1.40 -7.34
CA SER A 119 24.50 -1.02 -6.63
C SER A 119 24.71 0.49 -6.79
N VAL A 120 24.61 1.22 -5.70
CA VAL A 120 24.73 2.67 -5.72
C VAL A 120 26.09 3.12 -5.20
N GLU A 121 26.71 4.07 -5.89
CA GLU A 121 27.87 4.77 -5.38
C GLU A 121 27.46 5.67 -4.20
N ILE A 122 28.11 5.49 -3.06
CA ILE A 122 27.77 6.18 -1.83
C ILE A 122 28.92 7.07 -1.29
N THR A 123 29.89 7.43 -2.10
CA THR A 123 31.04 8.23 -1.65
C THR A 123 30.58 9.58 -1.10
N GLU A 124 29.70 10.27 -1.83
CA GLU A 124 29.11 11.55 -1.39
C GLU A 124 28.12 11.35 -0.25
N LEU A 125 27.28 10.33 -0.31
CA LEU A 125 26.35 9.99 0.78
C LEU A 125 27.12 9.69 2.09
N ASP A 126 28.22 8.96 2.02
CA ASP A 126 29.05 8.67 3.20
C ASP A 126 29.71 9.94 3.78
N ARG A 127 30.09 10.89 2.90
CA ARG A 127 30.59 12.22 3.29
C ARG A 127 29.49 13.04 3.96
N TYR A 128 28.29 13.06 3.36
CA TYR A 128 27.12 13.73 3.87
C TYR A 128 26.71 13.19 5.26
N VAL A 129 26.65 11.88 5.44
CA VAL A 129 26.36 11.25 6.75
C VAL A 129 27.34 11.71 7.82
N ARG A 130 28.64 11.78 7.50
CA ARG A 130 29.65 12.28 8.45
C ARG A 130 29.48 13.78 8.76
N ALA A 131 29.10 14.57 7.76
CA ALA A 131 28.83 16.00 7.95
C ALA A 131 27.62 16.22 8.88
N LYS A 132 26.52 15.49 8.67
CA LYS A 132 25.32 15.56 9.52
C LYS A 132 25.61 15.17 10.98
N ARG A 133 26.41 14.13 11.19
CA ARG A 133 26.86 13.75 12.55
C ARG A 133 27.60 14.86 13.27
N ARG A 134 28.47 15.59 12.56
CA ARG A 134 29.21 16.74 13.12
C ARG A 134 28.29 17.95 13.36
N ALA A 135 27.23 18.07 12.58
CA ALA A 135 26.27 19.18 12.64
C ALA A 135 25.16 19.00 13.69
N GLY A 136 25.27 18.02 14.60
CA GLY A 136 24.33 17.85 15.71
C GLY A 136 23.38 16.65 15.60
N MET A 137 23.58 15.75 14.61
CA MET A 137 22.82 14.50 14.46
C MET A 137 23.72 13.27 14.72
N PRO A 138 24.13 12.99 15.97
CA PRO A 138 25.19 11.99 16.25
C PRO A 138 24.83 10.56 15.81
N SER A 139 23.55 10.17 15.86
CA SER A 139 23.05 8.85 15.44
C SER A 139 22.68 8.77 13.96
N PHE A 140 22.86 9.85 13.18
CA PHE A 140 22.51 9.86 11.75
C PHE A 140 23.29 8.79 10.98
N GLY A 141 22.61 8.01 10.17
CA GLY A 141 23.20 6.91 9.41
C GLY A 141 22.51 6.66 8.06
N MET A 142 22.95 5.62 7.35
CA MET A 142 22.41 5.24 6.06
C MET A 142 20.90 4.97 6.10
N THR A 143 20.40 4.40 7.19
CA THR A 143 18.96 4.15 7.39
C THR A 143 18.14 5.43 7.25
N HIS A 144 18.57 6.53 7.90
CA HIS A 144 17.87 7.81 7.83
C HIS A 144 17.85 8.37 6.40
N ALA A 145 19.00 8.28 5.70
CA ALA A 145 19.09 8.75 4.32
C ALA A 145 18.21 7.93 3.35
N ILE A 146 18.15 6.60 3.53
CA ILE A 146 17.32 5.71 2.74
C ILE A 146 15.84 5.98 3.00
N ILE A 147 15.44 6.17 4.26
CA ILE A 147 14.05 6.53 4.61
C ILE A 147 13.68 7.88 3.98
N ALA A 148 14.52 8.90 4.13
CA ALA A 148 14.28 10.22 3.55
C ALA A 148 14.21 10.18 2.01
N ALA A 149 15.07 9.39 1.37
CA ALA A 149 15.01 9.16 -0.08
C ALA A 149 13.71 8.46 -0.49
N TYR A 150 13.22 7.48 0.30
CA TYR A 150 11.93 6.83 0.05
C TYR A 150 10.76 7.81 0.21
N VAL A 151 10.73 8.57 1.30
CA VAL A 151 9.71 9.61 1.55
C VAL A 151 9.68 10.63 0.40
N ARG A 152 10.83 11.13 -0.04
CA ARG A 152 10.96 12.04 -1.18
C ARG A 152 10.54 11.38 -2.50
N THR A 153 10.78 10.09 -2.65
CA THR A 153 10.35 9.32 -3.83
C THR A 153 8.84 9.23 -3.89
N VAL A 154 8.16 9.00 -2.78
CA VAL A 154 6.70 9.00 -2.71
C VAL A 154 6.12 10.37 -3.05
N ALA A 155 6.77 11.47 -2.61
CA ALA A 155 6.33 12.83 -2.96
C ALA A 155 6.26 13.07 -4.47
N LYS A 156 7.15 12.44 -5.25
CA LYS A 156 7.19 12.56 -6.71
C LYS A 156 6.47 11.43 -7.44
N TYR A 157 6.44 10.24 -6.87
CA TYR A 157 5.88 9.03 -7.46
C TYR A 157 4.90 8.37 -6.49
N PRO A 158 3.71 8.98 -6.26
CA PRO A 158 2.80 8.55 -5.20
C PRO A 158 2.24 7.13 -5.38
N ALA A 159 2.22 6.59 -6.59
CA ALA A 159 1.71 5.25 -6.83
C ALA A 159 2.54 4.13 -6.16
N VAL A 160 3.80 4.37 -5.76
CA VAL A 160 4.57 3.39 -4.98
C VAL A 160 4.08 3.25 -3.54
N ASN A 161 3.24 4.19 -3.09
CA ASN A 161 2.58 4.14 -1.78
C ASN A 161 1.17 3.52 -1.85
N ARG A 162 0.84 2.86 -2.97
CA ARG A 162 -0.37 2.04 -3.10
C ARG A 162 -0.16 0.68 -2.48
N PHE A 163 -1.27 0.00 -2.23
CA PHE A 163 -1.27 -1.39 -1.79
C PHE A 163 -2.50 -2.13 -2.30
N VAL A 164 -2.44 -3.46 -2.27
CA VAL A 164 -3.57 -4.33 -2.61
C VAL A 164 -4.13 -4.96 -1.35
N ALA A 165 -5.44 -4.85 -1.15
CA ALA A 165 -6.19 -5.56 -0.13
C ALA A 165 -7.58 -5.95 -0.68
N GLY A 166 -8.05 -7.15 -0.41
CA GLY A 166 -9.34 -7.64 -0.92
C GLY A 166 -9.45 -7.55 -2.44
N GLN A 167 -8.34 -7.77 -3.16
CA GLN A 167 -8.23 -7.68 -4.63
C GLN A 167 -8.58 -6.29 -5.19
N ARG A 168 -8.36 -5.23 -4.39
CA ARG A 168 -8.54 -3.82 -4.78
C ARG A 168 -7.27 -3.05 -4.51
N ILE A 169 -7.04 -2.03 -5.32
CA ILE A 169 -5.90 -1.13 -5.16
C ILE A 169 -6.33 0.07 -4.32
N TYR A 170 -5.52 0.37 -3.32
CA TYR A 170 -5.69 1.51 -2.43
C TYR A 170 -4.44 2.38 -2.45
N ALA A 171 -4.59 3.67 -2.25
CA ALA A 171 -3.51 4.66 -2.09
C ALA A 171 -3.49 5.16 -0.65
N ARG A 172 -2.31 5.21 -0.02
CA ARG A 172 -2.13 5.80 1.32
C ARG A 172 -2.01 7.32 1.25
N ASP A 173 -1.90 7.86 0.02
CA ASP A 173 -1.73 9.28 -0.26
C ASP A 173 -0.57 9.89 0.56
N GLU A 174 -0.83 10.75 1.53
CA GLU A 174 0.19 11.48 2.29
C GLU A 174 0.73 10.71 3.53
N ASP A 175 0.19 9.54 3.84
CA ASP A 175 0.66 8.72 4.96
C ASP A 175 1.68 7.68 4.48
N ILE A 176 2.93 7.83 4.89
CA ILE A 176 4.03 6.93 4.55
C ILE A 176 4.46 6.17 5.81
N ALA A 177 4.01 4.93 5.94
CA ALA A 177 4.33 4.07 7.08
C ALA A 177 5.54 3.20 6.79
N VAL A 178 6.68 3.50 7.39
CA VAL A 178 7.92 2.72 7.28
C VAL A 178 8.00 1.74 8.44
N CYS A 179 8.14 0.45 8.13
CA CYS A 179 8.30 -0.61 9.11
C CYS A 179 9.76 -1.10 9.12
N MET A 180 10.31 -1.33 10.31
CA MET A 180 11.67 -1.85 10.47
C MET A 180 11.80 -2.65 11.76
N THR A 181 12.52 -3.78 11.69
CA THR A 181 12.88 -4.53 12.89
C THR A 181 14.07 -3.88 13.59
N VAL A 182 13.93 -3.65 14.90
CA VAL A 182 14.96 -3.09 15.76
C VAL A 182 15.28 -4.07 16.87
N LYS A 183 16.57 -4.31 17.13
CA LYS A 183 17.04 -5.08 18.27
C LYS A 183 17.43 -4.16 19.41
N LYS A 184 17.21 -4.59 20.65
CA LYS A 184 17.68 -3.88 21.84
C LYS A 184 19.20 -3.78 21.81
N GLU A 185 19.87 -4.92 21.60
CA GLU A 185 21.32 -5.06 21.46
C GLU A 185 21.65 -5.94 20.24
N MET A 186 22.85 -5.74 19.67
CA MET A 186 23.30 -6.51 18.50
C MET A 186 23.87 -7.88 18.91
N THR A 187 23.11 -8.64 19.73
CA THR A 187 23.42 -10.00 20.18
C THR A 187 22.38 -10.99 19.64
N LYS A 188 22.73 -12.29 19.65
CA LYS A 188 21.82 -13.35 19.14
C LYS A 188 20.57 -13.45 19.99
N ASP A 189 20.72 -13.34 21.29
CA ASP A 189 19.67 -13.57 22.30
C ASP A 189 18.90 -12.29 22.67
N SER A 190 19.30 -11.14 22.08
CA SER A 190 18.60 -9.88 22.33
C SER A 190 17.21 -9.90 21.69
N PRO A 191 16.18 -9.48 22.43
CA PRO A 191 14.85 -9.33 21.88
C PRO A 191 14.82 -8.35 20.71
N ASP A 192 13.95 -8.60 19.76
CA ASP A 192 13.67 -7.72 18.64
C ASP A 192 12.20 -7.33 18.63
N THR A 193 11.94 -6.12 18.14
CA THR A 193 10.59 -5.61 17.91
C THR A 193 10.52 -4.92 16.56
N VAL A 194 9.31 -4.75 16.04
CA VAL A 194 9.10 -4.00 14.81
C VAL A 194 8.53 -2.64 15.15
N ILE A 195 9.23 -1.60 14.72
CA ILE A 195 8.73 -0.23 14.77
C ILE A 195 7.99 0.10 13.48
N LYS A 196 6.93 0.89 13.59
CA LYS A 196 6.23 1.53 12.48
C LYS A 196 6.27 3.03 12.69
N VAL A 197 6.82 3.75 11.73
CA VAL A 197 6.99 5.20 11.81
C VAL A 197 6.29 5.86 10.64
N HIS A 198 5.46 6.85 10.93
CA HIS A 198 4.69 7.59 9.94
C HIS A 198 5.41 8.87 9.52
N PHE A 199 5.52 9.05 8.21
CA PHE A 199 6.12 10.22 7.57
C PHE A 199 5.13 10.87 6.62
N HIS A 200 5.34 12.18 6.39
CA HIS A 200 4.63 12.93 5.37
C HIS A 200 5.54 13.13 4.15
N PRO A 201 5.02 13.14 2.91
CA PRO A 201 5.83 13.35 1.70
C PRO A 201 6.67 14.63 1.69
N GLY A 202 6.24 15.64 2.48
CA GLY A 202 6.97 16.89 2.66
C GLY A 202 8.11 16.85 3.68
N ASP A 203 8.25 15.75 4.44
CA ASP A 203 9.26 15.67 5.50
C ASP A 203 10.69 15.81 4.95
N THR A 204 11.47 16.63 5.63
CA THR A 204 12.90 16.82 5.39
C THR A 204 13.73 15.74 6.09
N ILE A 205 15.03 15.69 5.79
CA ILE A 205 15.94 14.74 6.44
C ILE A 205 16.01 14.93 7.96
N GLN A 206 15.83 16.17 8.46
CA GLN A 206 15.79 16.47 9.88
C GLN A 206 14.56 15.85 10.54
N GLU A 207 13.37 16.07 9.95
CA GLU A 207 12.12 15.52 10.46
C GLU A 207 12.12 13.98 10.42
N VAL A 208 12.68 13.39 9.37
CA VAL A 208 12.87 11.94 9.28
C VAL A 208 13.79 11.43 10.39
N TYR A 209 14.89 12.13 10.66
CA TYR A 209 15.82 11.79 11.73
C TYR A 209 15.12 11.83 13.10
N ASP A 210 14.40 12.90 13.39
CA ASP A 210 13.76 13.11 14.68
C ASP A 210 12.64 12.07 14.92
N LYS A 211 11.74 11.88 13.95
CA LYS A 211 10.64 10.91 14.04
C LYS A 211 11.15 9.47 14.20
N PHE A 212 12.15 9.09 13.39
CA PHE A 212 12.69 7.72 13.42
C PHE A 212 13.41 7.44 14.75
N ASN A 213 14.27 8.36 15.23
CA ASN A 213 14.98 8.17 16.50
C ASN A 213 14.02 8.15 17.69
N ALA A 214 12.99 8.99 17.70
CA ALA A 214 11.96 8.96 18.75
C ALA A 214 11.29 7.58 18.82
N ALA A 215 10.91 7.01 17.68
CA ALA A 215 10.32 5.67 17.63
C ALA A 215 11.28 4.56 18.06
N VAL A 216 12.57 4.66 17.68
CA VAL A 216 13.60 3.69 18.12
C VAL A 216 13.81 3.76 19.64
N LEU A 217 13.86 4.96 20.22
CA LEU A 217 14.01 5.14 21.66
C LEU A 217 12.79 4.59 22.41
N SER A 218 11.57 4.96 22.00
CA SER A 218 10.34 4.43 22.59
C SER A 218 10.29 2.89 22.56
N ALA A 219 10.63 2.29 21.42
CA ALA A 219 10.66 0.84 21.28
C ALA A 219 11.70 0.16 22.19
N LYS A 220 12.85 0.80 22.41
CA LYS A 220 13.88 0.29 23.35
C LYS A 220 13.42 0.39 24.78
N ASP A 221 12.79 1.50 25.17
CA ASP A 221 12.25 1.71 26.50
C ASP A 221 11.10 0.73 26.80
N GLU A 222 10.23 0.47 25.80
CA GLU A 222 9.18 -0.55 25.92
C GLU A 222 9.76 -1.96 26.09
N MET A 223 10.81 -2.34 25.35
CA MET A 223 11.51 -3.61 25.53
C MET A 223 12.21 -3.73 26.88
N GLU A 224 12.49 -2.61 27.55
CA GLU A 224 13.11 -2.59 28.87
C GLU A 224 12.08 -2.70 30.01
N ASN A 225 10.92 -2.04 29.84
CA ASN A 225 9.91 -1.86 30.88
C ASN A 225 8.72 -2.83 30.77
N SER A 226 8.38 -3.28 29.57
CA SER A 226 7.34 -4.28 29.38
C SER A 226 7.96 -5.66 29.35
N GLY A 227 7.38 -6.58 30.13
CA GLY A 227 7.64 -7.99 29.95
C GLY A 227 7.21 -8.42 28.56
N VAL A 228 8.10 -8.22 27.55
CA VAL A 228 7.94 -8.80 26.20
C VAL A 228 7.63 -10.29 26.31
N ASP A 229 8.07 -10.92 27.38
CA ASP A 229 7.72 -12.28 27.78
C ASP A 229 6.21 -12.46 28.04
N ASP A 230 5.48 -11.46 28.51
CA ASP A 230 4.04 -11.60 28.81
C ASP A 230 3.20 -11.66 27.54
N ALA A 231 3.44 -10.79 26.55
CA ALA A 231 2.70 -10.82 25.29
C ALA A 231 3.08 -12.06 24.44
N ALA A 232 4.36 -12.42 24.42
CA ALA A 232 4.84 -13.64 23.79
C ALA A 232 4.30 -14.88 24.53
N GLY A 233 4.23 -14.84 25.85
CA GLY A 233 3.67 -15.89 26.71
C GLY A 233 2.18 -16.12 26.44
N ILE A 234 1.39 -15.06 26.31
CA ILE A 234 -0.04 -15.13 25.93
C ILE A 234 -0.19 -15.77 24.54
N LEU A 235 0.63 -15.34 23.57
CA LEU A 235 0.55 -15.83 22.20
C LEU A 235 0.96 -17.32 22.10
N THR A 236 2.01 -17.71 22.82
CA THR A 236 2.51 -19.10 22.84
C THR A 236 1.62 -20.04 23.65
N SER A 237 0.93 -19.55 24.67
CA SER A 237 -0.05 -20.33 25.46
C SER A 237 -1.42 -20.44 24.78
N THR A 238 -1.69 -19.63 23.75
CA THR A 238 -2.95 -19.67 23.01
C THR A 238 -3.07 -20.97 22.19
N PRO A 239 -4.17 -21.73 22.32
CA PRO A 239 -4.38 -22.94 21.52
C PRO A 239 -4.27 -22.66 20.01
N ARG A 240 -3.58 -23.50 19.29
CA ARG A 240 -3.29 -23.32 17.84
C ARG A 240 -4.54 -23.08 16.98
N LEU A 241 -5.65 -23.70 17.32
CA LEU A 241 -6.93 -23.50 16.62
C LEU A 241 -7.49 -22.09 16.82
N VAL A 242 -7.37 -21.55 18.02
CA VAL A 242 -7.80 -20.18 18.36
C VAL A 242 -6.91 -19.18 17.61
N LEU A 243 -5.59 -19.37 17.64
CA LEU A 243 -4.66 -18.51 16.91
C LEU A 243 -4.95 -18.53 15.41
N ARG A 244 -5.20 -19.71 14.83
CA ARG A 244 -5.57 -19.86 13.41
C ARG A 244 -6.87 -19.15 13.10
N PHE A 245 -7.88 -19.25 13.97
CA PHE A 245 -9.16 -18.57 13.81
C PHE A 245 -8.98 -17.05 13.87
N VAL A 246 -8.22 -16.53 14.84
CA VAL A 246 -7.95 -15.09 14.97
C VAL A 246 -7.25 -14.54 13.72
N VAL A 247 -6.19 -15.21 13.25
CA VAL A 247 -5.49 -14.81 12.01
C VAL A 247 -6.42 -14.86 10.80
N TRP A 248 -7.26 -15.88 10.70
CA TRP A 248 -8.27 -15.98 9.62
C TRP A 248 -9.29 -14.85 9.71
N LEU A 249 -9.79 -14.53 10.91
CA LEU A 249 -10.74 -13.44 11.12
C LEU A 249 -10.12 -12.08 10.74
N VAL A 250 -8.86 -11.82 11.14
CA VAL A 250 -8.15 -10.59 10.77
C VAL A 250 -8.00 -10.49 9.25
N LYS A 251 -7.61 -11.58 8.58
CA LYS A 251 -7.53 -11.62 7.11
C LYS A 251 -8.88 -11.35 6.45
N LEU A 252 -9.97 -11.86 7.02
CA LEU A 252 -11.32 -11.64 6.51
C LEU A 252 -11.75 -10.17 6.65
N LEU A 253 -11.52 -9.57 7.81
CA LEU A 253 -11.80 -8.15 8.06
C LEU A 253 -10.97 -7.25 7.14
N ASP A 254 -9.69 -7.59 6.97
CA ASP A 254 -8.77 -6.88 6.06
C ASP A 254 -9.22 -7.00 4.60
N TYR A 255 -9.64 -8.19 4.16
CA TYR A 255 -10.17 -8.43 2.82
C TYR A 255 -11.36 -7.54 2.49
N PHE A 256 -12.29 -7.36 3.42
CA PHE A 256 -13.46 -6.49 3.24
C PHE A 256 -13.19 -5.00 3.50
N GLY A 257 -11.99 -4.64 3.95
CA GLY A 257 -11.61 -3.26 4.26
C GLY A 257 -12.25 -2.70 5.53
N ILE A 258 -12.72 -3.56 6.41
CA ILE A 258 -13.39 -3.20 7.68
C ILE A 258 -12.55 -3.49 8.93
N ALA A 259 -11.26 -3.79 8.72
CA ALA A 259 -10.33 -3.98 9.82
C ALA A 259 -10.21 -2.68 10.64
N PRO A 260 -10.33 -2.73 11.98
CA PRO A 260 -10.26 -1.56 12.83
C PRO A 260 -8.92 -0.84 12.71
N LYS A 261 -8.93 0.49 12.73
CA LYS A 261 -7.72 1.32 12.57
C LYS A 261 -6.63 0.95 13.58
N PHE A 262 -6.99 0.74 14.85
CA PHE A 262 -6.02 0.37 15.88
C PHE A 262 -5.27 -0.93 15.56
N LEU A 263 -5.96 -1.91 14.95
CA LEU A 263 -5.37 -3.19 14.57
C LEU A 263 -4.40 -3.01 13.40
N LEU A 264 -4.75 -2.16 12.42
CA LEU A 264 -3.90 -1.83 11.29
C LEU A 264 -2.64 -1.07 11.75
N GLU A 265 -2.79 -0.16 12.73
CA GLU A 265 -1.67 0.58 13.32
C GLU A 265 -0.73 -0.32 14.12
N LEU A 266 -1.27 -1.21 14.93
CA LEU A 266 -0.47 -2.15 15.73
C LEU A 266 0.26 -3.18 14.86
N SER A 267 -0.31 -3.55 13.71
CA SER A 267 0.25 -4.58 12.84
C SER A 267 1.47 -4.07 12.06
N PRO A 268 2.64 -4.70 12.19
CA PRO A 268 3.82 -4.34 11.40
C PRO A 268 3.72 -4.73 9.93
N PHE A 269 2.69 -5.49 9.56
CA PHE A 269 2.45 -5.96 8.18
C PHE A 269 1.54 -5.02 7.37
N HIS A 270 1.07 -3.93 7.99
CA HIS A 270 0.26 -2.91 7.33
C HIS A 270 1.06 -1.60 7.27
N GLY A 271 1.69 -1.33 6.15
CA GLY A 271 2.58 -0.18 5.97
C GLY A 271 2.89 0.08 4.50
N SER A 272 3.73 1.06 4.25
CA SER A 272 4.17 1.47 2.90
C SER A 272 5.41 0.71 2.44
N VAL A 273 6.36 0.51 3.35
CA VAL A 273 7.61 -0.19 3.06
C VAL A 273 8.15 -0.86 4.31
N TYR A 274 8.72 -2.04 4.13
CA TYR A 274 9.53 -2.69 5.15
C TYR A 274 11.01 -2.49 4.81
N LEU A 275 11.78 -1.96 5.75
CA LEU A 275 13.20 -1.68 5.57
C LEU A 275 14.06 -2.61 6.42
N THR A 276 15.13 -3.16 5.86
CA THR A 276 16.09 -3.95 6.63
C THR A 276 17.53 -3.57 6.33
N SER A 277 18.34 -3.44 7.39
CA SER A 277 19.76 -3.12 7.30
C SER A 277 20.61 -4.38 7.51
N MET A 278 21.12 -4.95 6.43
CA MET A 278 22.12 -6.02 6.49
C MET A 278 23.53 -5.47 6.68
N GLY A 279 23.70 -4.16 6.45
CA GLY A 279 24.97 -3.48 6.63
C GLY A 279 25.46 -3.48 8.09
N SER A 280 24.54 -3.44 9.05
CA SER A 280 24.87 -3.57 10.48
C SER A 280 25.43 -4.95 10.85
N LEU A 281 25.06 -5.98 10.07
CA LEU A 281 25.54 -7.35 10.21
C LEU A 281 26.79 -7.64 9.37
N GLY A 282 27.29 -6.66 8.59
CA GLY A 282 28.48 -6.79 7.75
C GLY A 282 28.31 -7.66 6.50
N ILE A 283 27.07 -7.97 6.09
CA ILE A 283 26.76 -8.85 4.95
C ILE A 283 26.14 -8.08 3.78
N LYS A 284 26.04 -8.73 2.62
CA LYS A 284 25.30 -8.23 1.46
C LYS A 284 23.79 -8.23 1.76
N PRO A 285 23.00 -7.38 1.06
CA PRO A 285 21.54 -7.41 1.21
C PRO A 285 20.96 -8.69 0.66
N VAL A 286 19.82 -9.07 1.18
CA VAL A 286 19.04 -10.24 0.75
C VAL A 286 17.78 -9.79 0.05
N TYR A 287 17.26 -10.62 -0.86
CA TYR A 287 15.89 -10.50 -1.31
C TYR A 287 14.98 -11.07 -0.21
N HIS A 288 14.15 -10.23 0.35
CA HIS A 288 13.16 -10.66 1.33
C HIS A 288 11.80 -10.79 0.65
N HIS A 289 11.06 -11.86 0.93
CA HIS A 289 9.71 -12.01 0.41
C HIS A 289 8.76 -10.95 0.96
N LEU A 290 7.77 -10.56 0.18
CA LEU A 290 6.62 -9.80 0.69
C LEU A 290 5.70 -10.77 1.46
N TYR A 291 5.06 -10.25 2.50
CA TYR A 291 4.14 -11.06 3.29
C TYR A 291 2.75 -11.10 2.64
N ASP A 292 2.14 -12.29 2.57
CA ASP A 292 0.74 -12.45 2.13
C ASP A 292 -0.26 -12.02 3.20
N PHE A 293 0.23 -11.74 4.41
CA PHE A 293 -0.53 -11.13 5.49
C PHE A 293 -0.24 -9.62 5.53
N GLY A 294 -1.29 -8.81 5.63
CA GLY A 294 -1.16 -7.35 5.65
C GLY A 294 -1.10 -6.71 4.27
N THR A 295 -0.52 -5.52 4.18
CA THR A 295 -0.63 -4.65 2.98
C THR A 295 0.69 -4.03 2.54
N VAL A 296 1.84 -4.39 3.14
CA VAL A 296 3.14 -3.82 2.77
C VAL A 296 3.52 -4.22 1.33
N PRO A 297 3.61 -3.26 0.40
CA PRO A 297 3.85 -3.54 -1.02
C PRO A 297 5.33 -3.54 -1.41
N ALA A 298 6.21 -3.09 -0.50
CA ALA A 298 7.61 -2.91 -0.80
C ALA A 298 8.51 -3.40 0.35
N PHE A 299 9.58 -4.08 -0.01
CA PHE A 299 10.65 -4.45 0.91
C PHE A 299 11.98 -3.94 0.34
N ILE A 300 12.72 -3.16 1.13
CA ILE A 300 14.03 -2.62 0.74
C ILE A 300 15.07 -3.14 1.71
N ALA A 301 16.05 -3.87 1.20
CA ALA A 301 17.21 -4.33 1.95
C ALA A 301 18.48 -3.61 1.46
N PHE A 302 19.32 -3.14 2.37
CA PHE A 302 20.60 -2.56 2.04
C PHE A 302 21.75 -3.24 2.80
N GLY A 303 22.87 -3.42 2.09
CA GLY A 303 23.99 -4.20 2.56
C GLY A 303 25.09 -3.36 3.19
N ARG A 304 26.22 -4.04 3.45
CA ARG A 304 27.44 -3.38 3.91
C ARG A 304 28.01 -2.46 2.84
N LYS A 305 28.73 -1.42 3.27
CA LYS A 305 29.56 -0.61 2.39
C LYS A 305 30.73 -1.43 1.86
N ARG A 306 30.99 -1.34 0.57
CA ARG A 306 32.17 -1.94 -0.07
C ARG A 306 32.98 -0.87 -0.79
N ARG A 307 34.27 -1.11 -0.96
CA ARG A 307 35.15 -0.30 -1.81
C ARG A 307 35.32 -1.02 -3.13
N ALA A 308 35.42 -0.26 -4.19
CA ALA A 308 35.79 -0.75 -5.51
C ALA A 308 36.72 0.26 -6.16
N GLU A 309 37.69 -0.24 -6.91
CA GLU A 309 38.55 0.55 -7.77
C GLU A 309 37.94 0.61 -9.16
N GLU A 310 37.81 1.81 -9.68
CA GLU A 310 37.25 2.08 -11.02
C GLU A 310 38.18 2.97 -11.80
N VAL A 311 38.21 2.79 -13.12
CA VAL A 311 38.92 3.70 -14.02
C VAL A 311 37.99 4.87 -14.35
N HIS A 312 38.38 6.07 -13.93
CA HIS A 312 37.70 7.32 -14.23
C HIS A 312 38.68 8.28 -14.89
N ASP A 313 38.37 8.74 -16.10
CA ASP A 313 39.24 9.58 -16.91
C ASP A 313 40.69 9.07 -17.09
N GLY A 314 40.85 7.72 -17.12
CA GLY A 314 42.15 7.07 -17.27
C GLY A 314 42.92 6.84 -15.98
N GLU A 315 42.40 7.28 -14.84
CA GLU A 315 42.98 7.08 -13.51
C GLU A 315 42.17 6.05 -12.70
N ILE A 316 42.87 5.28 -11.86
CA ILE A 316 42.24 4.36 -10.92
C ILE A 316 41.76 5.15 -9.70
N VAL A 317 40.46 5.19 -9.46
CA VAL A 317 39.85 5.90 -8.35
C VAL A 317 39.14 4.91 -7.44
N GLU A 318 39.40 4.98 -6.13
CA GLU A 318 38.65 4.19 -5.14
C GLU A 318 37.29 4.86 -4.86
N ARG A 319 36.22 4.10 -5.07
CA ARG A 319 34.84 4.51 -4.82
C ARG A 319 34.19 3.61 -3.77
N LYS A 320 33.16 4.15 -3.08
CA LYS A 320 32.37 3.38 -2.12
C LYS A 320 31.02 3.04 -2.70
N TYR A 321 30.63 1.81 -2.53
CA TYR A 321 29.35 1.26 -3.03
C TYR A 321 28.54 0.65 -1.90
N MET A 322 27.24 0.63 -2.08
CA MET A 322 26.28 -0.10 -1.26
C MET A 322 25.29 -0.81 -2.20
N ASP A 323 25.12 -2.10 -1.98
CA ASP A 323 24.17 -2.89 -2.74
C ASP A 323 22.79 -2.79 -2.08
N LEU A 324 21.75 -2.65 -2.91
CA LEU A 324 20.34 -2.54 -2.54
C LEU A 324 19.56 -3.67 -3.22
N ARG A 325 18.61 -4.21 -2.50
CA ARG A 325 17.64 -5.19 -3.02
C ARG A 325 16.24 -4.67 -2.78
N PHE A 326 15.46 -4.63 -3.84
CA PHE A 326 14.07 -4.23 -3.80
C PHE A 326 13.22 -5.44 -4.13
N ASN A 327 12.22 -5.69 -3.32
CA ASN A 327 11.15 -6.61 -3.61
C ASN A 327 9.84 -5.82 -3.58
N LEU A 328 9.16 -5.72 -4.72
CA LEU A 328 8.04 -4.82 -4.94
C LEU A 328 6.83 -5.58 -5.45
N ASP A 329 5.64 -5.13 -5.10
CA ASP A 329 4.36 -5.71 -5.54
C ASP A 329 4.00 -5.19 -6.95
N GLU A 330 4.07 -6.04 -7.98
CA GLU A 330 3.80 -5.68 -9.37
C GLU A 330 2.35 -5.19 -9.61
N ARG A 331 1.44 -5.53 -8.72
CA ARG A 331 0.02 -5.20 -8.87
C ARG A 331 -0.30 -3.72 -8.66
N ILE A 332 0.61 -2.95 -8.01
CA ILE A 332 0.37 -1.53 -7.71
C ILE A 332 0.94 -0.59 -8.76
N CYS A 333 2.03 -0.99 -9.43
CA CYS A 333 2.72 -0.20 -10.47
C CYS A 333 3.29 -1.13 -11.54
N ASP A 334 3.37 -0.66 -12.77
CA ASP A 334 4.04 -1.36 -13.85
C ASP A 334 5.58 -1.22 -13.78
N GLY A 335 6.28 -2.03 -14.58
CA GLY A 335 7.74 -2.05 -14.60
C GLY A 335 8.37 -0.73 -15.06
N PHE A 336 7.73 0.03 -15.96
CA PHE A 336 8.23 1.34 -16.39
C PHE A 336 8.17 2.36 -15.26
N TYR A 337 7.07 2.37 -14.53
CA TYR A 337 6.91 3.22 -13.36
C TYR A 337 7.96 2.89 -12.30
N TYR A 338 8.15 1.60 -11.99
CA TYR A 338 9.18 1.16 -11.03
C TYR A 338 10.60 1.53 -11.48
N ALA A 339 10.93 1.39 -12.76
CA ALA A 339 12.25 1.81 -13.28
C ALA A 339 12.49 3.32 -13.07
N SER A 340 11.47 4.14 -13.27
CA SER A 340 11.53 5.58 -13.01
C SER A 340 11.71 5.91 -11.53
N VAL A 341 10.97 5.20 -10.68
CA VAL A 341 11.06 5.29 -9.22
C VAL A 341 12.46 4.95 -8.71
N ILE A 342 13.00 3.80 -9.13
CA ILE A 342 14.32 3.33 -8.69
C ILE A 342 15.40 4.32 -9.16
N LYS A 343 15.38 4.76 -10.41
CA LYS A 343 16.33 5.77 -10.91
C LYS A 343 16.29 7.06 -10.08
N TYR A 344 15.10 7.53 -9.73
CA TYR A 344 14.95 8.74 -8.91
C TYR A 344 15.45 8.51 -7.48
N PHE A 345 15.10 7.37 -6.88
CA PHE A 345 15.57 6.99 -5.55
C PHE A 345 17.11 6.93 -5.47
N LEU A 346 17.76 6.28 -6.45
CA LEU A 346 19.22 6.21 -6.54
C LEU A 346 19.86 7.58 -6.72
N ARG A 347 19.24 8.46 -7.54
CA ARG A 347 19.67 9.85 -7.69
C ARG A 347 19.65 10.62 -6.37
N LEU A 348 18.62 10.43 -5.54
CA LEU A 348 18.54 11.07 -4.22
C LEU A 348 19.65 10.59 -3.28
N LEU A 349 20.06 9.33 -3.38
CA LEU A 349 21.19 8.81 -2.61
C LEU A 349 22.55 9.33 -3.12
N ALA A 350 22.67 9.58 -4.43
CA ALA A 350 23.85 10.18 -5.02
C ALA A 350 23.98 11.68 -4.70
N HIS A 351 22.84 12.38 -4.51
CA HIS A 351 22.74 13.82 -4.23
C HIS A 351 21.92 14.07 -2.95
N PRO A 352 22.42 13.64 -1.78
CA PRO A 352 21.64 13.63 -0.54
C PRO A 352 21.32 15.03 0.01
N GLU A 353 22.00 16.08 -0.45
CA GLU A 353 21.73 17.48 -0.11
C GLU A 353 20.30 17.93 -0.51
N ILE A 354 19.73 17.31 -1.52
CA ILE A 354 18.34 17.58 -1.96
C ILE A 354 17.33 17.27 -0.84
N LEU A 355 17.68 16.36 0.08
CA LEU A 355 16.81 15.93 1.16
C LEU A 355 16.75 16.94 2.32
N ASP A 356 17.62 17.94 2.34
CA ASP A 356 17.66 18.97 3.40
C ASP A 356 16.50 19.95 3.32
N ILE A 357 15.95 20.13 2.13
CA ILE A 357 14.83 21.04 1.87
C ILE A 357 13.55 20.23 1.53
N PRO A 358 12.36 20.74 1.85
CA PRO A 358 11.12 20.07 1.44
C PRO A 358 11.02 19.98 -0.09
N PRO A 359 10.21 19.06 -0.63
CA PRO A 359 9.98 18.98 -2.08
C PRO A 359 9.29 20.25 -2.60
N GLU A 360 9.63 20.67 -3.81
CA GLU A 360 8.95 21.81 -4.47
C GLU A 360 7.46 21.51 -4.70
N THR A 361 7.14 20.28 -5.03
CA THR A 361 5.78 19.81 -5.28
C THR A 361 5.58 18.42 -4.68
N ILE A 362 4.38 18.17 -4.17
CA ILE A 362 3.92 16.83 -3.78
C ILE A 362 2.88 16.41 -4.82
N GLU A 363 3.25 15.42 -5.63
CA GLU A 363 2.36 14.88 -6.65
C GLU A 363 1.20 14.10 -6.00
N LYS A 364 0.01 14.23 -6.58
CA LYS A 364 -1.17 13.48 -6.10
C LYS A 364 -1.37 12.24 -6.95
N ASP A 365 -1.72 11.17 -6.27
CA ASP A 365 -2.10 9.94 -6.96
C ASP A 365 -3.46 10.09 -7.66
N ILE A 366 -3.67 9.27 -8.69
CA ILE A 366 -4.94 9.23 -9.43
C ILE A 366 -6.11 8.94 -8.49
N PRO A 367 -7.29 9.54 -8.73
CA PRO A 367 -8.47 9.40 -7.87
C PRO A 367 -9.09 7.97 -7.89
#